data_64e817415b2e5956f68a92d63e08ac00
#
_entry.id   64e817415b2e5956f68a92d63e08ac00
#
_cell.length_a   1.000
_cell.length_b   1.000
_cell.length_c   1.000
_cell.angle_alpha   90.00
_cell.angle_beta   90.00
_cell.angle_gamma   90.00
#
_symmetry.space_group_name_H-M   'P 1'
#
loop_
_entity.id
_entity.type
_entity.pdbx_description
1 polymer ?
#
loop_
_entity_poly.entity_id
_entity_poly.type
_entity_poly.pdbx_seq_one_letter_code
_entity_poly.pdbx_strand_id
1 'polypeptide(L)'
;MFPGARADRESAAYAVVGAPLDASTTFQPGTRFGPRRLRHFAQAFDDFDHHTDQSFTDLAVHDHGDVHPTDDTAEYLDFLRGTLADYREEGTVPLTVGGEHTVTVAGVRAVDPDVYVCLDAHLDLYEAYAGNDLNHATVAHHALEVADEAVLLGARTGSDGEWDRAAEGDVTVVSPEDVADWTPDFGDCSVYLSVDIDAADPSVAPGTGTPEPFGLDGATMHEVVRAVAPAAEGFDVVEVNDRDDGQAAVLAAKLLRAFVYAHADG
;
A
#
# COMPACT_ATOMS: atom_id res chain seq x y z
N MET A 1 -10.58 13.88 7.19
CA MET A 1 -9.81 13.27 8.29
C MET A 1 -10.19 11.82 8.40
N PHE A 2 -9.23 10.93 8.57
CA PHE A 2 -9.47 9.50 8.79
C PHE A 2 -10.08 9.30 10.19
N PRO A 3 -11.18 8.54 10.31
CA PRO A 3 -11.89 8.39 11.57
C PRO A 3 -11.02 7.73 12.66
N GLY A 4 -10.95 8.35 13.82
CA GLY A 4 -10.11 7.93 14.93
C GLY A 4 -8.71 8.55 14.94
N ALA A 5 -8.23 9.12 13.83
CA ALA A 5 -6.97 9.85 13.76
C ALA A 5 -7.12 11.24 14.42
N ARG A 6 -6.71 11.36 15.68
CA ARG A 6 -6.93 12.54 16.53
C ARG A 6 -5.65 13.11 17.11
N ALA A 7 -4.51 12.45 16.93
CA ALA A 7 -3.23 12.93 17.45
C ALA A 7 -2.78 14.20 16.71
N ASP A 8 -2.16 15.10 17.44
CA ASP A 8 -1.40 16.18 16.85
C ASP A 8 -0.10 15.62 16.26
N ARG A 9 0.47 16.27 15.23
CA ARG A 9 1.69 15.81 14.53
C ARG A 9 2.83 15.49 15.50
N GLU A 10 3.06 16.35 16.48
CA GLU A 10 4.16 16.26 17.43
C GLU A 10 4.08 15.05 18.37
N SER A 11 2.90 14.43 18.49
CA SER A 11 2.64 13.28 19.36
C SER A 11 2.27 12.01 18.59
N ALA A 12 2.32 12.08 17.25
CA ALA A 12 1.87 10.99 16.40
C ALA A 12 2.86 9.82 16.38
N ALA A 13 2.34 8.61 16.59
CA ALA A 13 3.07 7.37 16.29
C ALA A 13 2.89 6.95 14.83
N TYR A 14 1.78 7.35 14.21
CA TYR A 14 1.41 7.04 12.83
C TYR A 14 0.88 8.29 12.13
N ALA A 15 1.23 8.48 10.85
CA ALA A 15 0.74 9.58 10.03
C ALA A 15 0.06 9.08 8.76
N VAL A 16 -1.26 9.31 8.63
CA VAL A 16 -2.01 9.01 7.41
C VAL A 16 -1.83 10.18 6.42
N VAL A 17 -1.20 9.91 5.29
CA VAL A 17 -0.95 10.89 4.23
C VAL A 17 -1.70 10.48 2.96
N GLY A 18 -2.62 11.31 2.49
CA GLY A 18 -3.32 11.08 1.23
C GLY A 18 -2.47 11.48 0.02
N ALA A 19 -2.43 10.63 -0.99
CA ALA A 19 -1.66 10.85 -2.23
C ALA A 19 -2.53 10.63 -3.47
N PRO A 20 -3.43 11.57 -3.83
CA PRO A 20 -4.46 11.41 -4.87
C PRO A 20 -3.90 11.52 -6.30
N LEU A 21 -2.85 10.75 -6.65
CA LEU A 21 -2.30 10.67 -8.00
C LEU A 21 -3.15 9.75 -8.87
N ASP A 22 -3.31 10.11 -10.16
CA ASP A 22 -4.01 9.32 -11.17
C ASP A 22 -3.54 9.81 -12.55
N ALA A 23 -2.24 9.67 -12.81
CA ALA A 23 -1.58 10.22 -14.00
C ALA A 23 -1.21 9.16 -15.01
N SER A 24 -0.88 7.94 -14.58
CA SER A 24 -0.40 6.86 -15.43
C SER A 24 -1.36 5.66 -15.56
N THR A 25 -2.50 5.68 -14.89
CA THR A 25 -3.50 4.61 -14.93
C THR A 25 -3.91 4.25 -16.36
N THR A 26 -3.72 2.99 -16.76
CA THR A 26 -3.80 2.58 -18.18
C THR A 26 -5.18 2.08 -18.61
N PHE A 27 -6.07 1.69 -17.69
CA PHE A 27 -7.38 1.12 -18.06
C PHE A 27 -8.55 1.92 -17.49
N GLN A 28 -8.77 1.89 -16.18
CA GLN A 28 -9.91 2.57 -15.56
C GLN A 28 -9.43 3.63 -14.55
N PRO A 29 -9.33 4.92 -14.94
CA PRO A 29 -8.93 5.98 -14.03
C PRO A 29 -9.97 6.20 -12.94
N GLY A 30 -9.57 6.83 -11.83
CA GLY A 30 -10.41 7.13 -10.69
C GLY A 30 -9.71 6.98 -9.35
N THR A 31 -8.48 6.49 -9.34
CA THR A 31 -7.69 6.24 -8.10
C THR A 31 -7.39 7.51 -7.31
N ARG A 32 -7.36 8.69 -7.97
CA ARG A 32 -7.30 10.00 -7.28
C ARG A 32 -8.41 10.23 -6.27
N PHE A 33 -9.50 9.48 -6.32
CA PHE A 33 -10.58 9.55 -5.34
C PHE A 33 -10.37 8.60 -4.15
N GLY A 34 -9.40 7.70 -4.22
CA GLY A 34 -9.07 6.71 -3.19
C GLY A 34 -8.93 7.31 -1.79
N PRO A 35 -8.05 8.31 -1.56
CA PRO A 35 -7.85 8.90 -0.23
C PRO A 35 -9.13 9.43 0.40
N ARG A 36 -9.96 10.09 -0.40
CA ARG A 36 -11.27 10.61 0.06
C ARG A 36 -12.25 9.48 0.34
N ARG A 37 -12.27 8.44 -0.51
CA ARG A 37 -13.21 7.30 -0.37
C ARG A 37 -12.90 6.49 0.88
N LEU A 38 -11.64 6.18 1.15
CA LEU A 38 -11.25 5.47 2.37
C LEU A 38 -11.70 6.23 3.62
N ARG A 39 -11.42 7.53 3.69
CA ARG A 39 -11.86 8.38 4.82
C ARG A 39 -13.38 8.44 4.97
N HIS A 40 -14.11 8.40 3.85
CA HIS A 40 -15.57 8.43 3.85
C HIS A 40 -16.15 7.12 4.40
N PHE A 41 -15.72 5.97 3.86
CA PHE A 41 -16.28 4.68 4.24
C PHE A 41 -15.80 4.22 5.62
N ALA A 42 -14.63 4.62 6.06
CA ALA A 42 -14.13 4.35 7.41
C ALA A 42 -14.99 4.99 8.52
N GLN A 43 -15.85 5.97 8.21
CA GLN A 43 -16.77 6.59 9.20
C GLN A 43 -17.75 5.59 9.84
N ALA A 44 -17.99 4.45 9.19
CA ALA A 44 -18.86 3.40 9.69
C ALA A 44 -18.17 2.40 10.62
N PHE A 45 -16.85 2.54 10.87
CA PHE A 45 -16.09 1.56 11.63
C PHE A 45 -16.20 1.79 13.12
N ASP A 46 -16.35 0.70 13.87
CA ASP A 46 -16.15 0.69 15.31
C ASP A 46 -14.68 0.97 15.64
N ASP A 47 -14.43 1.60 16.78
CA ASP A 47 -13.10 2.02 17.21
C ASP A 47 -12.22 0.87 17.74
N PHE A 48 -12.86 -0.17 18.27
CA PHE A 48 -12.20 -1.27 18.97
C PHE A 48 -11.84 -2.45 18.06
N ASP A 49 -10.62 -2.97 18.21
CA ASP A 49 -10.17 -4.22 17.60
C ASP A 49 -10.07 -5.35 18.64
N HIS A 50 -10.81 -6.45 18.41
CA HIS A 50 -10.87 -7.58 19.31
C HIS A 50 -9.67 -8.55 19.21
N HIS A 51 -8.85 -8.44 18.17
CA HIS A 51 -7.64 -9.27 18.01
C HIS A 51 -6.50 -8.78 18.91
N THR A 52 -6.39 -7.44 19.08
CA THR A 52 -5.32 -6.80 19.86
C THR A 52 -5.81 -6.19 21.17
N ASP A 53 -7.13 -6.19 21.41
CA ASP A 53 -7.78 -5.56 22.58
C ASP A 53 -7.49 -4.05 22.69
N GLN A 54 -7.42 -3.35 21.53
CA GLN A 54 -7.03 -1.95 21.43
C GLN A 54 -8.12 -1.09 20.78
N SER A 55 -8.17 0.20 21.14
CA SER A 55 -8.98 1.21 20.45
C SER A 55 -8.11 2.06 19.52
N PHE A 56 -8.53 2.24 18.27
CA PHE A 56 -7.76 2.99 17.27
C PHE A 56 -7.46 4.42 17.71
N THR A 57 -8.41 5.07 18.41
CA THR A 57 -8.23 6.42 18.94
C THR A 57 -7.12 6.54 19.98
N ASP A 58 -6.67 5.44 20.58
CA ASP A 58 -5.61 5.43 21.59
C ASP A 58 -4.21 5.22 20.98
N LEU A 59 -4.11 4.92 19.67
CA LEU A 59 -2.86 4.58 18.99
C LEU A 59 -2.11 5.78 18.40
N ALA A 60 -2.46 7.00 18.80
CA ALA A 60 -1.76 8.22 18.40
C ALA A 60 -1.61 8.39 16.87
N VAL A 61 -2.68 8.15 16.11
CA VAL A 61 -2.72 8.34 14.67
C VAL A 61 -3.03 9.80 14.33
N HIS A 62 -2.21 10.40 13.47
CA HIS A 62 -2.42 11.72 12.87
C HIS A 62 -2.93 11.58 11.42
N ASP A 63 -3.84 12.44 10.97
CA ASP A 63 -4.21 12.55 9.55
C ASP A 63 -3.67 13.88 8.99
N HIS A 64 -2.61 13.77 8.20
CA HIS A 64 -1.98 14.91 7.50
C HIS A 64 -2.92 15.61 6.51
N GLY A 65 -3.91 14.88 5.97
CA GLY A 65 -4.68 15.31 4.80
C GLY A 65 -4.05 14.81 3.50
N ASP A 66 -4.30 15.51 2.39
CA ASP A 66 -3.83 15.10 1.07
C ASP A 66 -2.67 15.99 0.59
N VAL A 67 -1.61 15.35 0.12
CA VAL A 67 -0.55 15.96 -0.70
C VAL A 67 -1.03 15.91 -2.15
N HIS A 68 -1.44 17.05 -2.68
CA HIS A 68 -2.03 17.11 -4.00
C HIS A 68 -0.97 17.07 -5.12
N PRO A 69 -1.21 16.30 -6.20
CA PRO A 69 -0.26 16.20 -7.31
C PRO A 69 -0.09 17.54 -8.05
N THR A 70 1.12 17.73 -8.58
CA THR A 70 1.46 18.75 -9.56
C THR A 70 1.27 18.19 -10.98
N ASP A 71 1.55 19.00 -12.01
CA ASP A 71 1.51 18.54 -13.40
C ASP A 71 2.72 17.65 -13.78
N ASP A 72 3.76 17.60 -12.92
CA ASP A 72 4.96 16.79 -13.08
C ASP A 72 4.98 15.68 -12.02
N THR A 73 4.89 14.42 -12.48
CA THR A 73 4.84 13.25 -11.60
C THR A 73 6.13 13.09 -10.78
N ALA A 74 7.30 13.35 -11.38
CA ALA A 74 8.57 13.20 -10.67
C ALA A 74 8.72 14.26 -9.56
N GLU A 75 8.36 15.52 -9.84
CA GLU A 75 8.34 16.59 -8.84
C GLU A 75 7.35 16.27 -7.71
N TYR A 76 6.18 15.75 -8.06
CA TYR A 76 5.18 15.35 -7.08
C TYR A 76 5.67 14.23 -6.17
N LEU A 77 6.29 13.16 -6.73
CA LEU A 77 6.83 12.06 -5.95
C LEU A 77 7.98 12.50 -5.04
N ASP A 78 8.84 13.43 -5.48
CA ASP A 78 9.88 14.00 -4.63
C ASP A 78 9.29 14.80 -3.45
N PHE A 79 8.22 15.57 -3.68
CA PHE A 79 7.55 16.29 -2.62
C PHE A 79 6.85 15.36 -1.63
N LEU A 80 6.15 14.33 -2.14
CA LEU A 80 5.53 13.31 -1.31
C LEU A 80 6.57 12.56 -0.48
N ARG A 81 7.68 12.12 -1.11
CA ARG A 81 8.83 11.49 -0.43
C ARG A 81 9.35 12.36 0.70
N GLY A 82 9.57 13.66 0.46
CA GLY A 82 10.02 14.59 1.49
C GLY A 82 9.05 14.67 2.66
N THR A 83 7.74 14.72 2.39
CA THR A 83 6.71 14.73 3.45
C THR A 83 6.73 13.46 4.30
N LEU A 84 6.89 12.27 3.66
CA LEU A 84 6.95 10.98 4.36
C LEU A 84 8.25 10.83 5.15
N ALA A 85 9.38 11.28 4.59
CA ALA A 85 10.69 11.29 5.25
C ALA A 85 10.69 12.18 6.50
N ASP A 86 10.05 13.34 6.46
CA ASP A 86 9.89 14.22 7.63
C ASP A 86 9.22 13.47 8.80
N TYR A 87 8.16 12.69 8.53
CA TYR A 87 7.52 11.84 9.56
C TYR A 87 8.45 10.75 10.08
N ARG A 88 9.20 10.10 9.19
CA ARG A 88 10.20 9.08 9.60
C ARG A 88 11.27 9.68 10.52
N GLU A 89 11.81 10.87 10.19
CA GLU A 89 12.78 11.58 11.02
C GLU A 89 12.21 11.99 12.40
N GLU A 90 10.90 12.24 12.47
CA GLU A 90 10.17 12.50 13.71
C GLU A 90 9.88 11.23 14.52
N GLY A 91 10.21 10.03 14.01
CA GLY A 91 9.93 8.73 14.65
C GLY A 91 8.49 8.26 14.46
N THR A 92 7.79 8.78 13.46
CA THR A 92 6.40 8.47 13.14
C THR A 92 6.35 7.53 11.92
N VAL A 93 5.57 6.45 11.97
CA VAL A 93 5.39 5.53 10.85
C VAL A 93 4.49 6.16 9.79
N PRO A 94 4.97 6.36 8.55
CA PRO A 94 4.15 6.91 7.48
C PRO A 94 3.19 5.86 6.91
N LEU A 95 1.93 6.25 6.75
CA LEU A 95 0.85 5.45 6.18
C LEU A 95 0.28 6.20 4.97
N THR A 96 0.65 5.80 3.75
CA THR A 96 0.14 6.45 2.54
C THR A 96 -1.20 5.84 2.13
N VAL A 97 -2.19 6.69 1.91
CA VAL A 97 -3.43 6.32 1.25
C VAL A 97 -3.37 6.85 -0.17
N GLY A 98 -3.11 5.94 -1.09
CA GLY A 98 -2.75 6.32 -2.45
C GLY A 98 -3.93 6.61 -3.36
N GLY A 99 -3.54 7.16 -4.48
CA GLY A 99 -4.11 7.06 -5.80
C GLY A 99 -3.57 5.82 -6.50
N GLU A 100 -2.98 6.02 -7.68
CA GLU A 100 -2.33 4.93 -8.43
C GLU A 100 -1.06 4.42 -7.72
N HIS A 101 -0.64 3.19 -8.05
CA HIS A 101 0.47 2.49 -7.40
C HIS A 101 1.80 3.26 -7.47
N THR A 102 2.02 4.12 -8.47
CA THR A 102 3.24 4.95 -8.61
C THR A 102 3.62 5.72 -7.33
N VAL A 103 2.65 6.08 -6.45
CA VAL A 103 2.93 6.82 -5.21
C VAL A 103 3.77 6.02 -4.22
N THR A 104 3.76 4.69 -4.30
CA THR A 104 4.56 3.77 -3.47
C THR A 104 6.05 3.99 -3.65
N VAL A 105 6.50 4.43 -4.84
CA VAL A 105 7.90 4.80 -5.09
C VAL A 105 8.40 5.88 -4.12
N ALA A 106 7.54 6.86 -3.81
CA ALA A 106 7.87 7.89 -2.83
C ALA A 106 7.95 7.32 -1.39
N GLY A 107 7.06 6.39 -1.05
CA GLY A 107 7.04 5.71 0.25
C GLY A 107 8.28 4.86 0.49
N VAL A 108 8.61 3.98 -0.47
CA VAL A 108 9.82 3.13 -0.41
C VAL A 108 11.09 3.98 -0.29
N ARG A 109 11.23 5.03 -1.10
CA ARG A 109 12.39 5.94 -1.04
C ARG A 109 12.45 6.79 0.23
N ALA A 110 11.34 7.01 0.93
CA ALA A 110 11.31 7.72 2.21
C ALA A 110 11.68 6.83 3.39
N VAL A 111 11.32 5.54 3.31
CA VAL A 111 11.55 4.56 4.38
C VAL A 111 12.94 3.92 4.26
N ASP A 112 13.42 3.68 3.03
CA ASP A 112 14.70 3.02 2.71
C ASP A 112 14.76 1.59 3.33
N PRO A 113 13.79 0.70 2.99
CA PRO A 113 13.67 -0.61 3.61
C PRO A 113 14.65 -1.63 3.01
N ASP A 114 14.96 -2.68 3.77
CA ASP A 114 15.71 -3.84 3.26
C ASP A 114 14.85 -4.72 2.35
N VAL A 115 13.54 -4.85 2.65
CA VAL A 115 12.59 -5.69 1.92
C VAL A 115 11.33 -4.91 1.53
N TYR A 116 10.96 -5.01 0.25
CA TYR A 116 9.67 -4.54 -0.25
C TYR A 116 8.68 -5.70 -0.30
N VAL A 117 7.58 -5.62 0.44
CA VAL A 117 6.48 -6.60 0.40
C VAL A 117 5.27 -5.95 -0.25
N CYS A 118 4.73 -6.58 -1.30
CA CYS A 118 3.55 -6.09 -1.99
C CYS A 118 2.48 -7.15 -2.14
N LEU A 119 1.24 -6.83 -1.76
CA LEU A 119 0.07 -7.57 -2.20
C LEU A 119 -0.40 -6.93 -3.49
N ASP A 120 -0.42 -7.68 -4.60
CA ASP A 120 -0.71 -7.17 -5.94
C ASP A 120 -1.17 -8.29 -6.88
N ALA A 121 -2.00 -7.98 -7.87
CA ALA A 121 -2.29 -8.88 -8.98
C ALA A 121 -1.18 -8.91 -10.03
N HIS A 122 -0.42 -7.82 -10.12
CA HIS A 122 0.59 -7.54 -11.13
C HIS A 122 2.00 -7.75 -10.57
N LEU A 123 2.98 -7.82 -11.46
CA LEU A 123 4.40 -7.89 -11.08
C LEU A 123 5.02 -6.49 -10.93
N ASP A 124 4.56 -5.52 -11.70
CA ASP A 124 5.06 -4.13 -11.73
C ASP A 124 6.58 -3.98 -11.89
N LEU A 125 7.16 -4.93 -12.65
CA LEU A 125 8.61 -5.05 -12.89
C LEU A 125 9.07 -4.44 -14.21
N TYR A 126 8.20 -3.70 -14.93
CA TYR A 126 8.64 -2.98 -16.13
C TYR A 126 9.65 -1.88 -15.77
N GLU A 127 10.73 -1.74 -16.55
CA GLU A 127 11.61 -0.56 -16.49
C GLU A 127 10.89 0.71 -16.98
N ALA A 128 9.99 0.57 -17.95
CA ALA A 128 9.10 1.62 -18.45
C ALA A 128 7.87 0.99 -19.09
N TYR A 129 6.70 1.58 -18.89
CA TYR A 129 5.46 1.15 -19.53
C TYR A 129 4.91 2.27 -20.42
N ALA A 130 4.60 1.93 -21.69
CA ALA A 130 4.14 2.89 -22.70
C ALA A 130 5.05 4.13 -22.87
N GLY A 131 6.35 3.99 -22.61
CA GLY A 131 7.35 5.07 -22.71
C GLY A 131 7.44 5.97 -21.47
N ASN A 132 6.79 5.59 -20.38
CA ASN A 132 6.85 6.26 -19.08
C ASN A 132 7.53 5.33 -18.07
N ASP A 133 8.62 5.78 -17.46
CA ASP A 133 9.38 5.09 -16.41
C ASP A 133 8.75 5.25 -15.01
N LEU A 134 8.03 6.35 -14.76
CA LEU A 134 7.23 6.55 -13.55
C LEU A 134 5.76 6.21 -13.84
N ASN A 135 5.45 4.94 -13.76
CA ASN A 135 4.14 4.38 -14.11
C ASN A 135 3.68 3.37 -13.05
N HIS A 136 2.38 3.18 -12.89
CA HIS A 136 1.83 2.22 -11.95
C HIS A 136 2.35 0.78 -12.17
N ALA A 137 2.75 0.43 -13.41
CA ALA A 137 3.32 -0.87 -13.76
C ALA A 137 4.85 -0.98 -13.57
N THR A 138 5.51 0.01 -12.93
CA THR A 138 6.98 0.04 -12.73
C THR A 138 7.40 0.07 -11.27
N VAL A 139 6.45 -0.12 -10.37
CA VAL A 139 6.65 0.15 -8.92
C VAL A 139 7.63 -0.82 -8.28
N ALA A 140 7.48 -2.12 -8.52
CA ALA A 140 8.40 -3.12 -7.98
C ALA A 140 9.82 -2.99 -8.56
N HIS A 141 9.95 -2.57 -9.85
CA HIS A 141 11.24 -2.23 -10.42
C HIS A 141 11.93 -1.09 -9.64
N HIS A 142 11.22 0.00 -9.36
CA HIS A 142 11.77 1.11 -8.58
C HIS A 142 11.97 0.79 -7.09
N ALA A 143 11.15 -0.09 -6.52
CA ALA A 143 11.36 -0.56 -5.16
C ALA A 143 12.69 -1.32 -5.01
N LEU A 144 13.05 -2.14 -6.00
CA LEU A 144 14.32 -2.86 -6.07
C LEU A 144 15.56 -1.97 -6.37
N GLU A 145 15.37 -0.69 -6.73
CA GLU A 145 16.48 0.28 -6.73
C GLU A 145 16.90 0.70 -5.31
N VAL A 146 16.07 0.40 -4.31
CA VAL A 146 16.22 0.79 -2.90
C VAL A 146 16.35 -0.45 -2.02
N ALA A 147 15.37 -1.35 -2.06
CA ALA A 147 15.35 -2.58 -1.29
C ALA A 147 16.24 -3.67 -1.91
N ASP A 148 16.81 -4.53 -1.06
CA ASP A 148 17.61 -5.67 -1.50
C ASP A 148 16.75 -6.81 -2.08
N GLU A 149 15.49 -6.93 -1.64
CA GLU A 149 14.54 -7.98 -2.03
C GLU A 149 13.11 -7.45 -2.18
N ALA A 150 12.34 -8.07 -3.09
CA ALA A 150 10.91 -7.88 -3.22
C ALA A 150 10.13 -9.19 -3.03
N VAL A 151 9.03 -9.15 -2.28
CA VAL A 151 8.09 -10.26 -2.10
C VAL A 151 6.73 -9.84 -2.65
N LEU A 152 6.32 -10.44 -3.77
CA LEU A 152 5.08 -10.14 -4.46
C LEU A 152 4.04 -11.22 -4.17
N LEU A 153 3.00 -10.88 -3.41
CA LEU A 153 1.98 -11.79 -2.90
C LEU A 153 0.67 -11.65 -3.70
N GLY A 154 0.28 -12.70 -4.39
CA GLY A 154 -0.95 -12.73 -5.18
C GLY A 154 -0.75 -12.37 -6.66
N ALA A 155 0.49 -12.12 -7.11
CA ALA A 155 0.78 -11.81 -8.50
C ALA A 155 0.43 -12.99 -9.42
N ARG A 156 -0.35 -12.69 -10.45
CA ARG A 156 -0.93 -13.68 -11.36
C ARG A 156 -0.98 -13.23 -12.82
N THR A 157 -0.56 -12.01 -13.07
CA THR A 157 -0.47 -11.45 -14.43
C THR A 157 0.80 -10.63 -14.60
N GLY A 158 1.35 -10.64 -15.81
CA GLY A 158 2.57 -9.95 -16.21
C GLY A 158 2.99 -10.39 -17.60
N SER A 159 3.90 -9.65 -18.22
CA SER A 159 4.53 -10.01 -19.50
C SER A 159 5.59 -11.09 -19.32
N ASP A 160 5.96 -11.75 -20.43
CA ASP A 160 7.08 -12.73 -20.42
C ASP A 160 8.37 -12.11 -19.83
N GLY A 161 8.65 -10.82 -20.16
CA GLY A 161 9.84 -10.12 -19.66
C GLY A 161 9.81 -9.85 -18.16
N GLU A 162 8.64 -9.58 -17.59
CA GLU A 162 8.49 -9.40 -16.14
C GLU A 162 8.63 -10.74 -15.39
N TRP A 163 8.07 -11.84 -15.94
CA TRP A 163 8.27 -13.17 -15.36
C TRP A 163 9.74 -13.63 -15.44
N ASP A 164 10.45 -13.30 -16.53
CA ASP A 164 11.89 -13.54 -16.63
C ASP A 164 12.67 -12.74 -15.57
N ARG A 165 12.32 -11.45 -15.37
CA ARG A 165 12.91 -10.57 -14.33
C ARG A 165 12.62 -11.11 -12.93
N ALA A 166 11.40 -11.54 -12.66
CA ALA A 166 10.99 -12.10 -11.36
C ALA A 166 11.78 -13.39 -10.99
N ALA A 167 12.38 -14.07 -11.97
CA ALA A 167 13.19 -15.26 -11.76
C ALA A 167 14.66 -14.98 -11.39
N GLU A 168 15.08 -13.70 -11.28
CA GLU A 168 16.50 -13.32 -11.05
C GLU A 168 16.99 -13.44 -9.60
N GLY A 169 16.14 -13.85 -8.66
CA GLY A 169 16.56 -14.26 -7.31
C GLY A 169 16.53 -13.19 -6.23
N ASP A 170 16.28 -11.93 -6.57
CA ASP A 170 15.96 -10.82 -5.66
C ASP A 170 14.44 -10.57 -5.57
N VAL A 171 13.63 -11.37 -6.27
CA VAL A 171 12.19 -11.34 -6.27
C VAL A 171 11.62 -12.70 -5.86
N THR A 172 10.75 -12.70 -4.88
CA THR A 172 9.93 -13.85 -4.51
C THR A 172 8.49 -13.60 -4.93
N VAL A 173 7.95 -14.46 -5.79
CA VAL A 173 6.53 -14.40 -6.19
C VAL A 173 5.79 -15.54 -5.52
N VAL A 174 4.70 -15.21 -4.82
CA VAL A 174 3.80 -16.17 -4.18
C VAL A 174 2.46 -16.11 -4.89
N SER A 175 2.05 -17.23 -5.50
CA SER A 175 0.78 -17.30 -6.24
C SER A 175 -0.42 -17.14 -5.29
N PRO A 176 -1.59 -16.68 -5.79
CA PRO A 176 -2.76 -16.49 -4.94
C PRO A 176 -3.15 -17.72 -4.11
N GLU A 177 -2.95 -18.91 -4.65
CA GLU A 177 -3.27 -20.19 -4.00
C GLU A 177 -2.37 -20.49 -2.79
N ASP A 178 -1.14 -19.95 -2.79
CA ASP A 178 -0.13 -20.25 -1.79
C ASP A 178 0.00 -19.15 -0.72
N VAL A 179 -0.61 -17.98 -0.93
CA VAL A 179 -0.49 -16.82 0.01
C VAL A 179 -1.04 -17.15 1.39
N ALA A 180 -2.11 -17.96 1.49
CA ALA A 180 -2.69 -18.32 2.79
C ALA A 180 -1.75 -19.18 3.67
N ASP A 181 -0.82 -19.91 3.04
CA ASP A 181 0.18 -20.73 3.71
C ASP A 181 1.55 -20.02 3.82
N TRP A 182 1.70 -18.83 3.22
CA TRP A 182 2.90 -18.04 3.30
C TRP A 182 3.11 -17.46 4.71
N THR A 183 4.35 -17.54 5.19
CA THR A 183 4.72 -16.99 6.50
C THR A 183 5.92 -16.06 6.33
N PRO A 184 5.86 -14.80 6.84
CA PRO A 184 6.98 -13.89 6.76
C PRO A 184 8.16 -14.38 7.61
N ASP A 185 9.37 -14.28 7.06
CA ASP A 185 10.62 -14.51 7.78
C ASP A 185 11.65 -13.45 7.30
N PHE A 186 11.63 -12.31 7.95
CA PHE A 186 12.47 -11.16 7.60
C PHE A 186 13.72 -11.03 8.49
N GLY A 187 13.83 -11.86 9.57
CA GLY A 187 14.90 -11.68 10.54
C GLY A 187 14.92 -10.29 11.15
N ASP A 188 16.05 -9.59 11.01
CA ASP A 188 16.23 -8.21 11.50
C ASP A 188 16.05 -7.16 10.37
N CYS A 189 15.58 -7.57 9.18
CA CYS A 189 15.38 -6.67 8.04
C CYS A 189 14.18 -5.75 8.24
N SER A 190 14.34 -4.49 7.85
CA SER A 190 13.25 -3.51 7.78
C SER A 190 12.38 -3.76 6.55
N VAL A 191 11.08 -3.55 6.69
CA VAL A 191 10.09 -3.84 5.64
C VAL A 191 9.30 -2.60 5.27
N TYR A 192 9.00 -2.44 3.97
CA TYR A 192 7.92 -1.60 3.49
C TYR A 192 6.79 -2.47 2.97
N LEU A 193 5.58 -2.29 3.49
CA LEU A 193 4.40 -3.03 3.06
C LEU A 193 3.50 -2.19 2.17
N SER A 194 3.33 -2.60 0.92
CA SER A 194 2.37 -2.03 -0.02
C SER A 194 1.18 -2.96 -0.23
N VAL A 195 0.00 -2.39 -0.36
CA VAL A 195 -1.22 -3.11 -0.73
C VAL A 195 -1.85 -2.44 -1.93
N ASP A 196 -1.64 -3.02 -3.12
CA ASP A 196 -2.54 -2.76 -4.24
C ASP A 196 -3.86 -3.49 -3.99
N ILE A 197 -4.96 -2.76 -4.06
CA ILE A 197 -6.27 -3.33 -3.75
C ILE A 197 -6.71 -4.38 -4.78
N ASP A 198 -6.09 -4.40 -5.96
CA ASP A 198 -6.38 -5.38 -7.01
C ASP A 198 -5.76 -6.76 -6.76
N ALA A 199 -4.89 -6.91 -5.74
CA ALA A 199 -4.53 -8.22 -5.19
C ALA A 199 -5.77 -9.04 -4.85
N ALA A 200 -6.83 -8.35 -4.37
CA ALA A 200 -8.12 -8.98 -4.11
C ALA A 200 -8.76 -9.50 -5.41
N ASP A 201 -9.54 -10.58 -5.29
CA ASP A 201 -10.44 -10.98 -6.37
C ASP A 201 -11.47 -9.88 -6.64
N PRO A 202 -11.84 -9.58 -7.91
CA PRO A 202 -12.84 -8.57 -8.24
C PRO A 202 -14.22 -8.79 -7.62
N SER A 203 -14.52 -9.99 -7.16
CA SER A 203 -15.75 -10.27 -6.39
C SER A 203 -15.67 -9.70 -4.96
N VAL A 204 -14.48 -9.41 -4.45
CA VAL A 204 -14.21 -8.85 -3.12
C VAL A 204 -13.99 -7.34 -3.20
N ALA A 205 -13.14 -6.87 -4.13
CA ALA A 205 -12.80 -5.47 -4.32
C ALA A 205 -12.93 -5.05 -5.80
N PRO A 206 -14.16 -4.81 -6.31
CA PRO A 206 -14.35 -4.45 -7.72
C PRO A 206 -13.92 -3.02 -8.06
N GLY A 207 -13.67 -2.17 -7.07
CA GLY A 207 -13.34 -0.76 -7.22
C GLY A 207 -11.85 -0.51 -7.42
N THR A 208 -11.27 -1.06 -8.50
CA THR A 208 -9.87 -0.85 -8.90
C THR A 208 -9.75 -0.50 -10.39
N GLY A 209 -8.55 -0.06 -10.81
CA GLY A 209 -8.26 0.33 -12.19
C GLY A 209 -8.09 -0.85 -13.13
N THR A 210 -7.41 -1.90 -12.68
CA THR A 210 -6.96 -3.05 -13.46
C THR A 210 -7.35 -4.37 -12.80
N PRO A 211 -8.67 -4.69 -12.72
CA PRO A 211 -9.13 -5.87 -11.99
C PRO A 211 -8.71 -7.17 -12.69
N GLU A 212 -8.10 -8.08 -11.94
CA GLU A 212 -7.70 -9.41 -12.37
C GLU A 212 -8.46 -10.48 -11.57
N PRO A 213 -9.10 -11.50 -12.20
CA PRO A 213 -9.81 -12.55 -11.49
C PRO A 213 -8.85 -13.55 -10.82
N PHE A 214 -9.41 -14.41 -9.94
CA PHE A 214 -8.70 -15.44 -9.19
C PHE A 214 -7.71 -14.87 -8.15
N GLY A 215 -8.06 -13.74 -7.56
CA GLY A 215 -7.27 -13.06 -6.55
C GLY A 215 -7.55 -13.51 -5.13
N LEU A 216 -7.01 -12.75 -4.18
CA LEU A 216 -7.10 -13.03 -2.76
C LEU A 216 -8.49 -12.68 -2.21
N ASP A 217 -8.91 -13.40 -1.18
CA ASP A 217 -10.03 -12.96 -0.36
C ASP A 217 -9.60 -11.95 0.73
N GLY A 218 -10.59 -11.23 1.28
CA GLY A 218 -10.29 -10.20 2.27
C GLY A 218 -9.74 -10.74 3.59
N ALA A 219 -9.99 -12.00 3.96
CA ALA A 219 -9.46 -12.62 5.15
C ALA A 219 -7.96 -12.91 4.98
N THR A 220 -7.58 -13.49 3.85
CA THR A 220 -6.18 -13.74 3.50
C THR A 220 -5.37 -12.45 3.48
N MET A 221 -5.86 -11.38 2.83
CA MET A 221 -5.20 -10.08 2.84
C MET A 221 -5.03 -9.51 4.25
N HIS A 222 -6.07 -9.63 5.09
CA HIS A 222 -6.05 -9.17 6.48
C HIS A 222 -4.97 -9.91 7.30
N GLU A 223 -4.87 -11.23 7.17
CA GLU A 223 -3.87 -12.04 7.88
C GLU A 223 -2.44 -11.68 7.42
N VAL A 224 -2.20 -11.51 6.12
CA VAL A 224 -0.90 -11.08 5.60
C VAL A 224 -0.49 -9.71 6.16
N VAL A 225 -1.38 -8.72 6.10
CA VAL A 225 -1.10 -7.38 6.63
C VAL A 225 -0.73 -7.44 8.12
N ARG A 226 -1.47 -8.22 8.91
CA ARG A 226 -1.18 -8.39 10.33
C ARG A 226 0.15 -9.10 10.59
N ALA A 227 0.49 -10.08 9.77
CA ALA A 227 1.73 -10.85 9.93
C ALA A 227 2.98 -10.02 9.57
N VAL A 228 2.88 -9.14 8.57
CA VAL A 228 3.99 -8.29 8.13
C VAL A 228 4.14 -7.02 8.98
N ALA A 229 3.05 -6.45 9.48
CA ALA A 229 3.03 -5.16 10.18
C ALA A 229 4.12 -4.99 11.27
N PRO A 230 4.42 -5.98 12.14
CA PRO A 230 5.43 -5.81 13.18
C PRO A 230 6.85 -5.51 12.67
N ALA A 231 7.19 -5.92 11.44
CA ALA A 231 8.49 -5.65 10.82
C ALA A 231 8.48 -4.42 9.91
N ALA A 232 7.30 -3.83 9.65
CA ALA A 232 7.17 -2.79 8.65
C ALA A 232 7.43 -1.40 9.24
N GLU A 233 8.26 -0.63 8.56
CA GLU A 233 8.58 0.76 8.91
C GLU A 233 7.80 1.79 8.08
N GLY A 234 6.99 1.32 7.12
CA GLY A 234 6.07 2.11 6.32
C GLY A 234 5.02 1.23 5.66
N PHE A 235 3.89 1.84 5.32
CA PHE A 235 2.74 1.16 4.74
C PHE A 235 2.05 2.04 3.71
N ASP A 236 1.54 1.42 2.66
CA ASP A 236 0.53 2.07 1.84
C ASP A 236 -0.60 1.14 1.42
N VAL A 237 -1.70 1.76 0.99
CA VAL A 237 -2.78 1.12 0.26
C VAL A 237 -3.18 1.98 -0.92
N VAL A 238 -3.19 1.38 -2.12
CA VAL A 238 -3.26 2.06 -3.41
C VAL A 238 -4.33 1.46 -4.33
N GLU A 239 -4.53 2.07 -5.50
CA GLU A 239 -5.39 1.63 -6.60
C GLU A 239 -6.90 1.56 -6.29
N VAL A 240 -7.34 2.10 -5.15
CA VAL A 240 -8.78 2.21 -4.86
C VAL A 240 -9.40 3.32 -5.70
N ASN A 241 -10.30 2.95 -6.62
CA ASN A 241 -11.03 3.91 -7.44
C ASN A 241 -12.52 4.06 -7.03
N ASP A 242 -13.30 4.84 -7.77
CA ASP A 242 -14.68 5.17 -7.46
C ASP A 242 -15.73 4.36 -8.24
N ARG A 243 -15.35 3.17 -8.76
CA ARG A 243 -16.18 2.37 -9.66
C ARG A 243 -17.00 1.28 -8.97
N ASP A 244 -17.09 1.32 -7.65
CA ASP A 244 -17.91 0.43 -6.85
C ASP A 244 -18.76 1.22 -5.82
N ASP A 245 -19.60 0.52 -5.09
CA ASP A 245 -20.41 1.07 -4.02
C ASP A 245 -19.63 1.23 -2.69
N GLY A 246 -18.29 1.05 -2.73
CA GLY A 246 -17.37 1.27 -1.60
C GLY A 246 -16.72 0.00 -1.05
N GLN A 247 -16.92 -1.17 -1.68
CA GLN A 247 -16.35 -2.44 -1.22
C GLN A 247 -14.82 -2.35 -1.12
N ALA A 248 -14.14 -1.91 -2.20
CA ALA A 248 -12.70 -1.72 -2.22
C ALA A 248 -12.23 -0.71 -1.17
N ALA A 249 -12.93 0.42 -1.02
CA ALA A 249 -12.58 1.43 -0.03
C ALA A 249 -12.77 0.96 1.42
N VAL A 250 -13.80 0.14 1.69
CA VAL A 250 -14.00 -0.49 3.01
C VAL A 250 -12.88 -1.48 3.31
N LEU A 251 -12.55 -2.36 2.37
CA LEU A 251 -11.45 -3.31 2.54
C LEU A 251 -10.12 -2.58 2.80
N ALA A 252 -9.75 -1.65 1.92
CA ALA A 252 -8.51 -0.87 2.04
C ALA A 252 -8.39 -0.14 3.40
N ALA A 253 -9.46 0.53 3.83
CA ALA A 253 -9.46 1.22 5.12
C ALA A 253 -9.40 0.26 6.32
N LYS A 254 -9.94 -0.96 6.20
CA LYS A 254 -9.81 -2.02 7.21
C LYS A 254 -8.39 -2.58 7.26
N LEU A 255 -7.74 -2.75 6.11
CA LEU A 255 -6.34 -3.21 6.04
C LEU A 255 -5.40 -2.17 6.66
N LEU A 256 -5.59 -0.87 6.38
CA LEU A 256 -4.82 0.19 7.05
C LEU A 256 -4.98 0.13 8.58
N ARG A 257 -6.21 -0.03 9.08
CA ARG A 257 -6.42 -0.15 10.53
C ARG A 257 -5.82 -1.44 11.09
N ALA A 258 -5.93 -2.56 10.38
CA ALA A 258 -5.33 -3.83 10.78
C ALA A 258 -3.80 -3.73 10.89
N PHE A 259 -3.17 -3.01 9.95
CA PHE A 259 -1.76 -2.67 10.03
C PHE A 259 -1.42 -1.92 11.33
N VAL A 260 -2.12 -0.81 11.59
CA VAL A 260 -1.85 0.02 12.79
C VAL A 260 -2.03 -0.77 14.08
N TYR A 261 -3.09 -1.58 14.20
CA TYR A 261 -3.32 -2.42 15.37
C TYR A 261 -2.23 -3.47 15.57
N ALA A 262 -1.86 -4.19 14.50
CA ALA A 262 -0.86 -5.25 14.58
C ALA A 262 0.55 -4.70 14.83
N HIS A 263 0.89 -3.56 14.20
CA HIS A 263 2.17 -2.88 14.41
C HIS A 263 2.31 -2.35 15.85
N ALA A 264 1.23 -1.83 16.45
CA ALA A 264 1.24 -1.33 17.83
C ALA A 264 1.28 -2.43 18.88
N ASP A 265 0.93 -3.68 18.53
CA ASP A 265 0.93 -4.85 19.42
C ASP A 265 2.28 -5.57 19.44
N GLY A 266 3.12 -5.37 18.41
CA GLY A 266 4.46 -5.99 18.26
C GLY A 266 5.54 -5.14 18.89
#